data_077f5c51186c2968027e8579ba9feb2a
#
_entry.id   077f5c51186c2968027e8579ba9feb2a
#
_cell.length_a   1.000
_cell.length_b   1.000
_cell.length_c   1.000
_cell.angle_alpha   90.00
_cell.angle_beta   90.00
_cell.angle_gamma   90.00
#
_symmetry.space_group_name_H-M   'P 1'
#
loop_
_entity.id
_entity.type
_entity.pdbx_description
1 polymer ?
#
loop_
_entity_poly.entity_id
_entity_poly.type
_entity_poly.pdbx_seq_one_letter_code
_entity_poly.pdbx_strand_id
1 'polypeptide(L)'
;MKLSQNKVAPEPVDFLIKIPLYEVFEYAVEQRLKALELYQFNESFDCFCPECGEHSIFRPYFLGNRVVHSKLDAWVDKGKFEVHAKCSRNTNHMLYFLFEAKGQTIQKIGQLPSLASLHMYDAQKYSKVIEKQYFREFTKAIGLATHGVGVGSFVYLRRIFESLIEDSHKEASSSASWDEDAYKQARMAEKIEMLSSELPEFLVKNKNMYGILSKGIHELSEQECLNAFPVVKVGIELILDERIEAKQRKEKLESAQKAMQALSGSM
;
A
#
# COMPACT_ATOMS: atom_id res chain seq x y z
N MET A 1 17.01 23.87 6.84
CA MET A 1 15.86 22.97 7.03
C MET A 1 14.62 23.82 7.19
N LYS A 2 13.78 23.98 6.17
CA LYS A 2 12.54 24.79 6.29
C LYS A 2 11.55 23.94 7.11
N LEU A 3 11.16 24.45 8.28
CA LEU A 3 10.04 23.94 9.06
C LEU A 3 8.81 23.93 8.13
N SER A 4 8.27 22.78 7.86
CA SER A 4 7.05 22.62 7.06
C SER A 4 5.89 23.21 7.84
N GLN A 5 5.03 23.92 7.11
CA GLN A 5 3.76 24.52 7.54
C GLN A 5 3.06 23.67 8.62
N ASN A 6 2.49 24.31 9.63
CA ASN A 6 1.73 23.74 10.75
C ASN A 6 0.86 22.56 10.33
N LYS A 7 1.43 21.36 10.36
CA LYS A 7 0.67 20.14 10.18
C LYS A 7 -0.17 19.93 11.43
N VAL A 8 -1.46 19.68 11.24
CA VAL A 8 -2.34 19.30 12.35
C VAL A 8 -1.78 18.03 12.99
N ALA A 9 -1.69 18.02 14.33
CA ALA A 9 -1.24 16.84 15.05
C ALA A 9 -2.13 15.64 14.73
N PRO A 10 -1.56 14.51 14.29
CA PRO A 10 -2.33 13.32 13.94
C PRO A 10 -3.01 12.72 15.17
N GLU A 11 -4.13 12.04 14.95
CA GLU A 11 -4.73 11.20 15.98
C GLU A 11 -3.76 10.05 16.34
N PRO A 12 -3.77 9.55 17.60
CA PRO A 12 -2.80 8.54 18.03
C PRO A 12 -2.72 7.29 17.14
N VAL A 13 -3.85 6.73 16.72
CA VAL A 13 -3.89 5.57 15.82
C VAL A 13 -3.25 5.88 14.47
N ASP A 14 -3.55 7.05 13.90
CA ASP A 14 -2.96 7.47 12.63
C ASP A 14 -1.43 7.62 12.74
N PHE A 15 -0.94 8.14 13.87
CA PHE A 15 0.49 8.23 14.12
C PHE A 15 1.14 6.84 14.17
N LEU A 16 0.47 5.84 14.77
CA LEU A 16 0.97 4.47 14.81
C LEU A 16 1.05 3.87 13.40
N ILE A 17 -0.05 3.88 12.63
CA ILE A 17 -0.21 3.03 11.44
C ILE A 17 -0.17 3.76 10.09
N LYS A 18 -0.12 5.11 10.05
CA LYS A 18 -0.09 5.88 8.79
C LYS A 18 1.14 6.78 8.65
N ILE A 19 1.68 7.29 9.75
CA ILE A 19 2.79 8.25 9.70
C ILE A 19 4.12 7.51 9.51
N PRO A 20 4.96 7.94 8.54
CA PRO A 20 6.30 7.38 8.34
C PRO A 20 7.25 7.67 9.51
N LEU A 21 8.40 6.96 9.53
CA LEU A 21 9.48 7.26 10.47
C LEU A 21 10.08 8.65 10.19
N TYR A 22 10.53 9.29 11.25
CA TYR A 22 11.25 10.57 11.24
C TYR A 22 10.44 11.79 10.77
N GLU A 23 9.14 11.65 10.57
CA GLU A 23 8.27 12.79 10.35
C GLU A 23 8.01 13.49 11.69
N VAL A 24 8.39 14.77 11.77
CA VAL A 24 8.33 15.56 13.00
C VAL A 24 7.03 16.33 13.05
N PHE A 25 6.32 16.23 14.19
CA PHE A 25 5.13 17.00 14.50
C PHE A 25 5.38 17.90 15.69
N GLU A 26 5.04 19.17 15.57
CA GLU A 26 5.06 20.12 16.66
C GLU A 26 3.68 20.19 17.31
N TYR A 27 3.63 20.03 18.62
CA TYR A 27 2.40 20.10 19.40
C TYR A 27 2.34 21.45 20.09
N ALA A 28 1.47 22.33 19.60
CA ALA A 28 1.18 23.59 20.27
C ALA A 28 0.64 23.36 21.69
N VAL A 29 0.64 24.39 22.51
CA VAL A 29 0.20 24.28 23.91
C VAL A 29 -1.21 23.69 24.03
N GLU A 30 -2.10 24.06 23.11
CA GLU A 30 -3.48 23.58 23.04
C GLU A 30 -3.60 22.12 22.63
N GLN A 31 -2.57 21.57 22.00
CA GLN A 31 -2.52 20.18 21.48
C GLN A 31 -1.79 19.22 22.44
N ARG A 32 -1.35 19.69 23.60
CA ARG A 32 -0.62 18.87 24.59
C ARG A 32 -1.40 17.63 25.04
N LEU A 33 -2.73 17.72 25.09
CA LEU A 33 -3.58 16.57 25.42
C LEU A 33 -3.47 15.46 24.38
N LYS A 34 -3.50 15.76 23.08
CA LYS A 34 -3.34 14.75 22.01
C LYS A 34 -2.00 14.04 22.08
N ALA A 35 -0.95 14.75 22.40
CA ALA A 35 0.36 14.15 22.54
C ALA A 35 0.44 13.28 23.82
N LEU A 36 -0.24 13.68 24.91
CA LEU A 36 -0.37 12.87 26.10
C LEU A 36 -1.18 11.58 25.82
N GLU A 37 -2.24 11.65 24.99
CA GLU A 37 -3.02 10.51 24.54
C GLU A 37 -2.14 9.50 23.78
N LEU A 38 -1.22 9.95 22.92
CA LEU A 38 -0.25 9.07 22.25
C LEU A 38 0.68 8.40 23.29
N TYR A 39 1.21 9.16 24.23
CA TYR A 39 2.07 8.61 25.30
C TYR A 39 1.33 7.62 26.21
N GLN A 40 0.06 7.88 26.51
CA GLN A 40 -0.80 7.05 27.36
C GLN A 40 -1.72 6.14 26.53
N PHE A 41 -1.41 5.95 25.25
CA PHE A 41 -2.28 5.26 24.31
C PHE A 41 -2.82 3.95 24.89
N ASN A 42 -4.14 3.82 24.96
CA ASN A 42 -4.84 2.70 25.57
C ASN A 42 -6.11 2.29 24.79
N GLU A 43 -6.16 2.59 23.50
CA GLU A 43 -7.29 2.25 22.65
C GLU A 43 -6.97 1.04 21.77
N SER A 44 -8.01 0.23 21.50
CA SER A 44 -7.89 -0.83 20.50
C SER A 44 -8.10 -0.26 19.11
N PHE A 45 -7.36 -0.75 18.13
CA PHE A 45 -7.46 -0.33 16.74
C PHE A 45 -7.39 -1.52 15.79
N ASP A 46 -8.01 -1.36 14.61
CA ASP A 46 -7.93 -2.34 13.53
C ASP A 46 -6.74 -2.01 12.62
N CYS A 47 -5.95 -3.01 12.29
CA CYS A 47 -4.99 -2.95 11.19
C CYS A 47 -4.62 -4.36 10.71
N PHE A 48 -3.94 -4.43 9.58
CA PHE A 48 -3.41 -5.68 9.06
C PHE A 48 -2.35 -6.27 9.97
N CYS A 49 -2.50 -7.55 10.32
CA CYS A 49 -1.50 -8.33 11.04
C CYS A 49 -0.65 -9.11 10.03
N PRO A 50 0.62 -8.75 9.77
CA PRO A 50 1.45 -9.43 8.78
C PRO A 50 1.70 -10.92 9.09
N GLU A 51 1.66 -11.30 10.36
CA GLU A 51 1.87 -12.67 10.80
C GLU A 51 0.59 -13.54 10.69
N CYS A 52 -0.61 -12.94 10.89
CA CYS A 52 -1.88 -13.63 10.61
C CYS A 52 -2.22 -13.65 9.11
N GLY A 53 -1.69 -12.70 8.32
CA GLY A 53 -2.07 -12.49 6.93
C GLY A 53 -3.46 -11.87 6.74
N GLU A 54 -4.06 -11.29 7.78
CA GLU A 54 -5.43 -10.77 7.81
C GLU A 54 -5.55 -9.54 8.73
N HIS A 55 -6.62 -8.76 8.56
CA HIS A 55 -7.00 -7.72 9.51
C HIS A 55 -7.31 -8.29 10.88
N SER A 56 -6.87 -7.59 11.91
CA SER A 56 -7.09 -7.95 13.30
C SER A 56 -7.21 -6.71 14.17
N ILE A 57 -7.94 -6.84 15.26
CA ILE A 57 -7.95 -5.82 16.31
C ILE A 57 -6.67 -5.96 17.14
N PHE A 58 -5.93 -4.89 17.26
CA PHE A 58 -4.78 -4.80 18.13
C PHE A 58 -5.18 -4.09 19.42
N ARG A 59 -4.75 -4.67 20.56
CA ARG A 59 -5.00 -4.15 21.90
C ARG A 59 -3.70 -3.65 22.52
N PRO A 60 -3.70 -2.49 23.14
CA PRO A 60 -2.52 -1.98 23.84
C PRO A 60 -1.93 -2.99 24.80
N TYR A 61 -0.61 -3.04 24.83
CA TYR A 61 0.13 -3.89 25.75
C TYR A 61 1.25 -3.11 26.41
N PHE A 62 1.28 -3.14 27.73
CA PHE A 62 2.25 -2.40 28.53
C PHE A 62 3.27 -3.35 29.13
N LEU A 63 4.56 -3.08 28.89
CA LEU A 63 5.66 -3.73 29.59
C LEU A 63 5.91 -2.98 30.92
N GLY A 64 5.40 -3.52 32.02
CA GLY A 64 5.55 -2.92 33.34
C GLY A 64 4.52 -1.85 33.70
N ASN A 65 4.67 -1.26 34.90
CA ASN A 65 3.79 -0.20 35.37
C ASN A 65 4.11 1.12 34.66
N ARG A 66 3.19 1.59 33.83
CA ARG A 66 3.28 2.98 33.32
C ARG A 66 3.09 3.95 34.49
N VAL A 67 4.08 4.77 34.73
CA VAL A 67 3.93 5.88 35.67
C VAL A 67 3.02 6.91 35.00
N VAL A 68 1.81 7.03 35.50
CA VAL A 68 0.88 8.10 35.11
C VAL A 68 1.45 9.40 35.68
N HIS A 69 2.02 10.23 34.81
CA HIS A 69 2.49 11.54 35.22
C HIS A 69 1.29 12.48 35.44
N SER A 70 1.12 12.92 36.65
CA SER A 70 0.06 13.87 37.04
C SER A 70 0.27 15.30 36.51
N LYS A 71 1.43 15.58 35.90
CA LYS A 71 1.75 16.91 35.34
C LYS A 71 1.82 16.82 33.81
N LEU A 72 0.89 17.48 33.14
CA LEU A 72 0.79 17.62 31.69
C LEU A 72 2.11 18.08 31.00
N ASP A 73 2.94 18.84 31.73
CA ASP A 73 4.16 19.43 31.16
C ASP A 73 5.38 18.49 31.16
N ALA A 74 5.33 17.37 31.90
CA ALA A 74 6.51 16.54 32.14
C ALA A 74 6.80 15.54 31.00
N TRP A 75 5.87 15.33 30.06
CA TRP A 75 6.06 14.32 29.00
C TRP A 75 6.66 14.90 27.71
N VAL A 76 6.53 16.21 27.46
CA VAL A 76 7.01 16.88 26.23
C VAL A 76 8.52 16.80 26.07
N ASP A 77 9.25 16.72 27.18
CA ASP A 77 10.70 16.52 27.24
C ASP A 77 11.08 15.12 27.75
N LYS A 78 10.17 14.15 27.63
CA LYS A 78 10.34 12.80 28.18
C LYS A 78 11.48 12.01 27.54
N GLY A 79 11.95 12.45 26.37
CA GLY A 79 12.88 11.69 25.58
C GLY A 79 12.18 10.57 24.80
N LYS A 80 12.60 9.33 24.99
CA LYS A 80 12.06 8.18 24.22
C LYS A 80 10.98 7.46 25.01
N PHE A 81 9.93 7.03 24.30
CA PHE A 81 8.87 6.19 24.85
C PHE A 81 8.37 5.18 23.80
N GLU A 82 7.73 4.12 24.26
CA GLU A 82 7.25 3.03 23.42
C GLU A 82 5.75 2.86 23.53
N VAL A 83 5.13 2.46 22.42
CA VAL A 83 3.74 1.98 22.37
C VAL A 83 3.77 0.58 21.79
N HIS A 84 3.16 -0.36 22.50
CA HIS A 84 3.06 -1.76 22.04
C HIS A 84 1.61 -2.16 21.93
N ALA A 85 1.30 -3.03 20.96
CA ALA A 85 -0.04 -3.58 20.82
C ALA A 85 0.02 -5.06 20.44
N LYS A 86 -0.90 -5.87 21.00
CA LYS A 86 -1.05 -7.29 20.72
C LYS A 86 -2.20 -7.57 19.79
N CYS A 87 -1.98 -8.45 18.84
CA CYS A 87 -3.02 -9.00 17.99
C CYS A 87 -4.05 -9.80 18.82
N SER A 88 -5.35 -9.57 18.61
CA SER A 88 -6.41 -10.29 19.31
C SER A 88 -6.59 -11.73 18.84
N ARG A 89 -6.12 -12.08 17.62
CA ARG A 89 -6.16 -13.46 17.10
C ARG A 89 -5.02 -14.32 17.63
N ASN A 90 -3.83 -13.74 17.81
CA ASN A 90 -2.68 -14.42 18.37
C ASN A 90 -1.85 -13.41 19.16
N THR A 91 -1.82 -13.59 20.48
CA THR A 91 -1.15 -12.65 21.41
C THR A 91 0.38 -12.65 21.31
N ASN A 92 0.98 -13.58 20.56
CA ASN A 92 2.41 -13.56 20.26
C ASN A 92 2.76 -12.59 19.13
N HIS A 93 1.77 -12.20 18.31
CA HIS A 93 1.95 -11.22 17.25
C HIS A 93 1.84 -9.80 17.84
N MET A 94 2.91 -9.06 17.73
CA MET A 94 3.08 -7.77 18.39
C MET A 94 3.40 -6.67 17.40
N LEU A 95 2.90 -5.48 17.67
CA LEU A 95 3.35 -4.24 17.06
C LEU A 95 4.16 -3.44 18.09
N TYR A 96 5.29 -2.92 17.65
CA TYR A 96 6.20 -2.12 18.45
C TYR A 96 6.42 -0.77 17.76
N PHE A 97 6.24 0.32 18.51
CA PHE A 97 6.47 1.67 18.05
C PHE A 97 7.33 2.41 19.05
N LEU A 98 8.39 3.05 18.56
CA LEU A 98 9.30 3.85 19.36
C LEU A 98 9.19 5.31 18.94
N PHE A 99 8.97 6.18 19.90
CA PHE A 99 8.84 7.61 19.71
C PHE A 99 9.93 8.37 20.45
N GLU A 100 10.25 9.57 19.96
CA GLU A 100 11.06 10.57 20.65
C GLU A 100 10.26 11.85 20.79
N ALA A 101 10.13 12.33 22.05
CA ALA A 101 9.52 13.61 22.39
C ALA A 101 10.59 14.55 22.92
N LYS A 102 10.77 15.71 22.29
CA LYS A 102 11.77 16.71 22.66
C LYS A 102 11.33 18.11 22.22
N GLY A 103 11.38 19.07 23.16
CA GLY A 103 11.12 20.46 22.82
C GLY A 103 9.76 20.70 22.15
N GLN A 104 8.68 20.09 22.65
CA GLN A 104 7.32 20.12 22.10
C GLN A 104 7.15 19.42 20.73
N THR A 105 8.17 18.72 20.25
CA THR A 105 8.06 17.91 19.03
C THR A 105 7.98 16.43 19.35
N ILE A 106 7.25 15.68 18.53
CA ILE A 106 7.21 14.21 18.59
C ILE A 106 7.47 13.66 17.18
N GLN A 107 8.27 12.61 17.12
CA GLN A 107 8.49 11.82 15.91
C GLN A 107 8.52 10.33 16.23
N LYS A 108 8.05 9.51 15.31
CA LYS A 108 8.24 8.06 15.38
C LYS A 108 9.63 7.72 14.88
N ILE A 109 10.47 7.11 15.70
CA ILE A 109 11.87 6.79 15.38
C ILE A 109 12.13 5.30 15.18
N GLY A 110 11.14 4.44 15.45
CA GLY A 110 11.22 3.00 15.22
C GLY A 110 9.84 2.36 15.12
N GLN A 111 9.77 1.27 14.37
CA GLN A 111 8.55 0.48 14.21
C GLN A 111 8.88 -0.95 13.78
N LEU A 112 8.17 -1.93 14.37
CA LEU A 112 8.22 -3.34 13.97
C LEU A 112 6.81 -3.94 14.10
N PRO A 113 6.26 -4.62 13.07
CA PRO A 113 6.75 -4.66 11.68
C PRO A 113 6.75 -3.28 11.02
N SER A 114 7.37 -3.18 9.85
CA SER A 114 7.47 -1.90 9.13
C SER A 114 6.09 -1.36 8.74
N LEU A 115 5.99 -0.05 8.54
CA LEU A 115 4.76 0.58 8.05
C LEU A 115 4.30 -0.05 6.72
N ALA A 116 5.25 -0.33 5.82
CA ALA A 116 4.96 -1.04 4.57
C ALA A 116 4.31 -2.41 4.81
N SER A 117 4.77 -3.16 5.81
CA SER A 117 4.18 -4.47 6.15
C SER A 117 2.74 -4.37 6.62
N LEU A 118 2.37 -3.29 7.33
CA LEU A 118 0.99 -3.04 7.76
C LEU A 118 0.05 -2.67 6.61
N HIS A 119 0.60 -2.15 5.50
CA HIS A 119 -0.16 -1.75 4.31
C HIS A 119 -0.11 -2.80 3.18
N MET A 120 0.42 -4.00 3.45
CA MET A 120 0.60 -5.05 2.45
C MET A 120 -0.64 -5.92 2.20
N TYR A 121 -1.68 -5.80 3.03
CA TYR A 121 -2.87 -6.66 2.95
C TYR A 121 -3.50 -6.67 1.56
N ASP A 122 -3.80 -5.49 1.06
CA ASP A 122 -4.48 -5.35 -0.24
C ASP A 122 -3.62 -5.87 -1.40
N ALA A 123 -2.28 -5.81 -1.26
CA ALA A 123 -1.36 -6.28 -2.28
C ALA A 123 -1.24 -7.82 -2.33
N GLN A 124 -1.41 -8.53 -1.20
CA GLN A 124 -1.14 -9.96 -1.09
C GLN A 124 -1.98 -10.82 -2.06
N LYS A 125 -3.25 -10.43 -2.28
CA LYS A 125 -4.14 -11.13 -3.22
C LYS A 125 -3.62 -11.14 -4.65
N TYR A 126 -2.84 -10.14 -5.05
CA TYR A 126 -2.31 -10.01 -6.41
C TYR A 126 -1.12 -10.91 -6.72
N SER A 127 -0.51 -11.53 -5.71
CA SER A 127 0.58 -12.50 -5.91
C SER A 127 0.20 -13.69 -6.80
N LYS A 128 -1.10 -13.92 -7.02
CA LYS A 128 -1.65 -15.03 -7.84
C LYS A 128 -1.84 -14.66 -9.31
N VAL A 129 -1.79 -13.38 -9.67
CA VAL A 129 -2.15 -12.88 -11.01
C VAL A 129 -1.08 -12.04 -11.69
N ILE A 130 -0.01 -11.71 -10.96
CA ILE A 130 1.19 -11.10 -11.53
C ILE A 130 2.41 -11.96 -11.22
N GLU A 131 3.43 -11.86 -12.07
CA GLU A 131 4.69 -12.56 -11.84
C GLU A 131 5.33 -12.16 -10.52
N LYS A 132 6.04 -13.09 -9.88
CA LYS A 132 6.70 -12.90 -8.59
C LYS A 132 7.61 -11.67 -8.54
N GLN A 133 8.26 -11.33 -9.65
CA GLN A 133 9.09 -10.13 -9.77
C GLN A 133 8.24 -8.87 -9.62
N TYR A 134 7.15 -8.74 -10.37
CA TYR A 134 6.28 -7.57 -10.36
C TYR A 134 5.49 -7.45 -9.06
N PHE A 135 5.14 -8.58 -8.44
CA PHE A 135 4.59 -8.55 -7.09
C PHE A 135 5.56 -7.91 -6.09
N ARG A 136 6.86 -8.30 -6.16
CA ARG A 136 7.90 -7.67 -5.32
C ARG A 136 8.07 -6.18 -5.63
N GLU A 137 7.92 -5.77 -6.89
CA GLU A 137 7.98 -4.36 -7.28
C GLU A 137 6.78 -3.57 -6.78
N PHE A 138 5.58 -4.16 -6.80
CA PHE A 138 4.37 -3.55 -6.24
C PHE A 138 4.52 -3.31 -4.73
N THR A 139 5.00 -4.31 -4.01
CA THR A 139 5.27 -4.17 -2.58
C THR A 139 6.35 -3.14 -2.28
N LYS A 140 7.40 -3.03 -3.14
CA LYS A 140 8.41 -1.98 -3.03
C LYS A 140 7.82 -0.59 -3.30
N ALA A 141 6.95 -0.44 -4.31
CA ALA A 141 6.27 0.83 -4.59
C ALA A 141 5.50 1.32 -3.36
N ILE A 142 4.70 0.43 -2.74
CA ILE A 142 3.98 0.73 -1.50
C ILE A 142 4.95 1.12 -0.39
N GLY A 143 6.02 0.33 -0.18
CA GLY A 143 7.02 0.60 0.83
C GLY A 143 7.72 1.96 0.66
N LEU A 144 8.12 2.30 -0.56
CA LEU A 144 8.75 3.60 -0.86
C LEU A 144 7.79 4.76 -0.59
N ALA A 145 6.54 4.66 -1.05
CA ALA A 145 5.54 5.69 -0.80
C ALA A 145 5.28 5.89 0.70
N THR A 146 5.19 4.80 1.47
CA THR A 146 5.01 4.89 2.94
C THR A 146 6.20 5.51 3.66
N HIS A 147 7.39 5.50 3.04
CA HIS A 147 8.58 6.18 3.56
C HIS A 147 8.83 7.56 2.93
N GLY A 148 7.86 8.12 2.22
CA GLY A 148 7.95 9.46 1.66
C GLY A 148 8.76 9.53 0.35
N VAL A 149 9.05 8.40 -0.31
CA VAL A 149 9.79 8.34 -1.58
C VAL A 149 8.80 8.18 -2.73
N GLY A 150 8.28 9.30 -3.22
CA GLY A 150 7.22 9.35 -4.23
C GLY A 150 7.70 8.98 -5.63
N VAL A 151 8.74 9.65 -6.13
CA VAL A 151 9.28 9.38 -7.48
C VAL A 151 9.73 7.92 -7.60
N GLY A 152 10.44 7.40 -6.60
CA GLY A 152 10.86 6.01 -6.57
C GLY A 152 9.68 5.02 -6.60
N SER A 153 8.57 5.33 -5.95
CA SER A 153 7.36 4.51 -5.99
C SER A 153 6.74 4.46 -7.39
N PHE A 154 6.72 5.60 -8.11
CA PHE A 154 6.21 5.70 -9.47
C PHE A 154 7.02 4.90 -10.49
N VAL A 155 8.34 4.81 -10.34
CA VAL A 155 9.18 3.95 -11.18
C VAL A 155 8.69 2.50 -11.14
N TYR A 156 8.40 1.97 -9.96
CA TYR A 156 7.91 0.60 -9.83
C TYR A 156 6.46 0.43 -10.32
N LEU A 157 5.57 1.39 -10.02
CA LEU A 157 4.19 1.33 -10.53
C LEU A 157 4.16 1.36 -12.07
N ARG A 158 5.00 2.18 -12.70
CA ARG A 158 5.13 2.23 -14.15
C ARG A 158 5.58 0.89 -14.74
N ARG A 159 6.59 0.24 -14.14
CA ARG A 159 7.08 -1.07 -14.60
C ARG A 159 6.00 -2.15 -14.51
N ILE A 160 5.19 -2.12 -13.45
CA ILE A 160 4.05 -3.02 -13.30
C ILE A 160 3.03 -2.74 -14.42
N PHE A 161 2.69 -1.50 -14.66
CA PHE A 161 1.77 -1.12 -15.73
C PHE A 161 2.27 -1.60 -17.10
N GLU A 162 3.54 -1.36 -17.40
CA GLU A 162 4.17 -1.83 -18.66
C GLU A 162 4.15 -3.35 -18.76
N SER A 163 4.37 -4.09 -17.66
CA SER A 163 4.28 -5.57 -17.68
C SER A 163 2.88 -6.08 -17.97
N LEU A 164 1.84 -5.38 -17.47
CA LEU A 164 0.46 -5.76 -17.72
C LEU A 164 0.08 -5.61 -19.21
N ILE A 165 0.63 -4.59 -19.88
CA ILE A 165 0.47 -4.41 -21.33
C ILE A 165 1.24 -5.48 -22.09
N GLU A 166 2.48 -5.78 -21.69
CA GLU A 166 3.32 -6.78 -22.34
C GLU A 166 2.75 -8.21 -22.25
N ASP A 167 2.14 -8.55 -21.12
CA ASP A 167 1.46 -9.85 -20.97
C ASP A 167 0.30 -9.98 -21.95
N SER A 168 -0.53 -8.94 -22.09
CA SER A 168 -1.63 -8.94 -23.05
C SER A 168 -1.15 -8.91 -24.50
N HIS A 169 -0.02 -8.24 -24.80
CA HIS A 169 0.62 -8.28 -26.11
C HIS A 169 1.05 -9.72 -26.48
N LYS A 170 1.66 -10.46 -25.55
CA LYS A 170 2.04 -11.88 -25.80
C LYS A 170 0.84 -12.74 -26.16
N GLU A 171 -0.31 -12.51 -25.54
CA GLU A 171 -1.55 -13.22 -25.86
C GLU A 171 -2.07 -12.82 -27.25
N ALA A 172 -2.18 -11.52 -27.53
CA ALA A 172 -2.67 -10.99 -28.81
C ALA A 172 -1.78 -11.34 -29.99
N SER A 173 -0.45 -11.34 -29.82
CA SER A 173 0.54 -11.66 -30.87
C SER A 173 0.45 -13.08 -31.39
N SER A 174 -0.27 -13.97 -30.71
CA SER A 174 -0.54 -15.32 -31.17
C SER A 174 -1.58 -15.40 -32.29
N SER A 175 -2.33 -14.31 -32.53
CA SER A 175 -3.36 -14.25 -33.58
C SER A 175 -2.76 -14.00 -34.95
N ALA A 176 -3.26 -14.73 -35.96
CA ALA A 176 -2.83 -14.56 -37.37
C ALA A 176 -3.19 -13.16 -37.95
N SER A 177 -4.09 -12.42 -37.33
CA SER A 177 -4.50 -11.07 -37.75
C SER A 177 -3.74 -9.95 -37.01
N TRP A 178 -2.75 -10.30 -36.19
CA TRP A 178 -2.00 -9.31 -35.41
C TRP A 178 -0.96 -8.57 -36.25
N ASP A 179 -0.94 -7.23 -36.15
CA ASP A 179 0.05 -6.35 -36.82
C ASP A 179 1.15 -5.96 -35.84
N GLU A 180 2.21 -6.75 -35.82
CA GLU A 180 3.35 -6.54 -34.91
C GLU A 180 4.14 -5.27 -35.24
N ASP A 181 4.22 -4.88 -36.52
CA ASP A 181 4.97 -3.67 -36.92
C ASP A 181 4.22 -2.41 -36.54
N ALA A 182 2.91 -2.39 -36.70
CA ALA A 182 2.07 -1.30 -36.20
C ALA A 182 2.18 -1.19 -34.66
N TYR A 183 2.14 -2.31 -33.93
CA TYR A 183 2.27 -2.29 -32.47
C TYR A 183 3.61 -1.75 -32.00
N LYS A 184 4.72 -2.11 -32.63
CA LYS A 184 6.05 -1.62 -32.26
C LYS A 184 6.20 -0.11 -32.47
N GLN A 185 5.56 0.47 -33.48
CA GLN A 185 5.61 1.90 -33.78
C GLN A 185 4.62 2.72 -32.94
N ALA A 186 3.61 2.09 -32.38
CA ALA A 186 2.54 2.73 -31.62
C ALA A 186 3.01 3.33 -30.30
N ARG A 187 2.43 4.47 -29.90
CA ARG A 187 2.58 5.01 -28.55
C ARG A 187 1.78 4.20 -27.55
N MET A 188 2.09 4.32 -26.26
CA MET A 188 1.44 3.50 -25.22
C MET A 188 -0.10 3.57 -25.24
N ALA A 189 -0.68 4.74 -25.47
CA ALA A 189 -2.14 4.86 -25.57
C ALA A 189 -2.72 4.10 -26.78
N GLU A 190 -2.02 4.09 -27.90
CA GLU A 190 -2.41 3.36 -29.12
C GLU A 190 -2.20 1.85 -28.91
N LYS A 191 -1.14 1.43 -28.23
CA LYS A 191 -0.92 0.02 -27.82
C LYS A 191 -2.06 -0.50 -26.95
N ILE A 192 -2.54 0.31 -26.01
CA ILE A 192 -3.68 -0.04 -25.16
C ILE A 192 -4.96 -0.19 -26.02
N GLU A 193 -5.16 0.65 -27.02
CA GLU A 193 -6.30 0.54 -27.95
C GLU A 193 -6.22 -0.73 -28.80
N MET A 194 -5.05 -1.05 -29.33
CA MET A 194 -4.82 -2.28 -30.12
C MET A 194 -5.06 -3.55 -29.29
N LEU A 195 -4.81 -3.50 -27.98
CA LEU A 195 -4.97 -4.60 -27.02
C LEU A 195 -6.31 -4.55 -26.27
N SER A 196 -7.28 -3.77 -26.72
CA SER A 196 -8.51 -3.50 -25.96
C SER A 196 -9.35 -4.73 -25.64
N SER A 197 -9.26 -5.81 -26.45
CA SER A 197 -9.93 -7.08 -26.20
C SER A 197 -9.26 -7.94 -25.12
N GLU A 198 -7.95 -7.73 -24.89
CA GLU A 198 -7.12 -8.53 -24.00
C GLU A 198 -6.82 -7.81 -22.67
N LEU A 199 -7.13 -6.51 -22.62
CA LEU A 199 -6.85 -5.70 -21.45
C LEU A 199 -8.11 -5.50 -20.58
N PRO A 200 -7.93 -5.38 -19.25
CA PRO A 200 -8.98 -4.99 -18.35
C PRO A 200 -9.69 -3.69 -18.77
N GLU A 201 -11.01 -3.65 -18.64
CA GLU A 201 -11.85 -2.53 -19.09
C GLU A 201 -11.41 -1.20 -18.47
N PHE A 202 -11.08 -1.23 -17.17
CA PHE A 202 -10.61 -0.04 -16.46
C PHE A 202 -9.37 0.56 -17.10
N LEU A 203 -8.41 -0.27 -17.53
CA LEU A 203 -7.18 0.19 -18.16
C LEU A 203 -7.45 0.84 -19.52
N VAL A 204 -8.31 0.23 -20.33
CA VAL A 204 -8.69 0.76 -21.66
C VAL A 204 -9.36 2.11 -21.53
N LYS A 205 -10.28 2.27 -20.56
CA LYS A 205 -10.96 3.55 -20.28
C LYS A 205 -10.03 4.62 -19.70
N ASN A 206 -8.97 4.24 -19.01
CA ASN A 206 -8.04 5.13 -18.34
C ASN A 206 -6.62 5.07 -18.93
N LYS A 207 -6.49 4.95 -20.24
CA LYS A 207 -5.22 4.87 -20.97
C LYS A 207 -4.25 6.03 -20.70
N ASN A 208 -4.75 7.19 -20.24
CA ASN A 208 -3.95 8.32 -19.80
C ASN A 208 -3.18 8.09 -18.50
N MET A 209 -3.48 7.03 -17.73
CA MET A 209 -2.78 6.69 -16.49
C MET A 209 -1.27 6.46 -16.71
N TYR A 210 -0.89 5.90 -17.88
CA TYR A 210 0.52 5.79 -18.23
C TYR A 210 1.21 7.17 -18.36
N GLY A 211 0.51 8.18 -18.89
CA GLY A 211 1.02 9.54 -18.96
C GLY A 211 1.32 10.12 -17.57
N ILE A 212 0.44 9.84 -16.58
CA ILE A 212 0.65 10.27 -15.19
C ILE A 212 1.89 9.56 -14.61
N LEU A 213 2.01 8.25 -14.81
CA LEU A 213 3.17 7.48 -14.35
C LEU A 213 4.48 7.94 -14.99
N SER A 214 4.45 8.28 -16.28
CA SER A 214 5.63 8.81 -17.00
C SER A 214 6.05 10.19 -16.49
N LYS A 215 5.08 11.11 -16.30
CA LYS A 215 5.34 12.42 -15.71
C LYS A 215 5.88 12.34 -14.30
N GLY A 216 5.41 11.40 -13.49
CA GLY A 216 5.88 11.18 -12.14
C GLY A 216 7.39 10.90 -12.04
N ILE A 217 7.99 10.36 -13.09
CA ILE A 217 9.43 10.07 -13.10
C ILE A 217 10.28 11.26 -13.56
N HIS A 218 9.73 12.10 -14.43
CA HIS A 218 10.53 13.12 -15.14
C HIS A 218 10.15 14.55 -14.79
N GLU A 219 8.91 14.83 -14.38
CA GLU A 219 8.35 16.17 -14.28
C GLU A 219 7.79 16.49 -12.87
N LEU A 220 7.30 15.49 -12.13
CA LEU A 220 6.67 15.71 -10.82
C LEU A 220 7.71 15.70 -9.70
N SER A 221 7.46 16.51 -8.68
CA SER A 221 8.21 16.50 -7.43
C SER A 221 7.84 15.27 -6.58
N GLU A 222 8.67 14.96 -5.58
CA GLU A 222 8.40 13.91 -4.58
C GLU A 222 7.00 14.05 -3.96
N GLN A 223 6.62 15.29 -3.58
CA GLN A 223 5.34 15.54 -2.93
C GLN A 223 4.15 15.35 -3.88
N GLU A 224 4.27 15.76 -5.14
CA GLU A 224 3.22 15.53 -6.14
C GLU A 224 3.04 14.04 -6.43
N CYS A 225 4.14 13.29 -6.53
CA CYS A 225 4.08 11.83 -6.65
C CYS A 225 3.40 11.18 -5.43
N LEU A 226 3.75 11.60 -4.21
CA LEU A 226 3.13 11.08 -2.99
C LEU A 226 1.62 11.39 -2.93
N ASN A 227 1.21 12.58 -3.35
CA ASN A 227 -0.21 12.96 -3.39
C ASN A 227 -0.99 12.16 -4.44
N ALA A 228 -0.39 11.84 -5.57
CA ALA A 228 -1.00 11.07 -6.65
C ALA A 228 -0.92 9.54 -6.43
N PHE A 229 0.02 9.06 -5.62
CA PHE A 229 0.28 7.63 -5.39
C PHE A 229 -0.98 6.83 -5.01
N PRO A 230 -1.84 7.27 -4.06
CA PRO A 230 -3.02 6.51 -3.68
C PRO A 230 -3.97 6.27 -4.86
N VAL A 231 -4.17 7.28 -5.71
CA VAL A 231 -5.06 7.19 -6.87
C VAL A 231 -4.50 6.25 -7.92
N VAL A 232 -3.20 6.35 -8.23
CA VAL A 232 -2.54 5.48 -9.22
C VAL A 232 -2.47 4.05 -8.71
N LYS A 233 -2.19 3.84 -7.42
CA LYS A 233 -2.22 2.53 -6.77
C LYS A 233 -3.58 1.86 -6.94
N VAL A 234 -4.67 2.56 -6.60
CA VAL A 234 -6.04 2.05 -6.78
C VAL A 234 -6.33 1.71 -8.24
N GLY A 235 -5.85 2.53 -9.19
CA GLY A 235 -6.00 2.23 -10.62
C GLY A 235 -5.33 0.91 -11.02
N ILE A 236 -4.12 0.65 -10.52
CA ILE A 236 -3.43 -0.63 -10.75
C ILE A 236 -4.17 -1.78 -10.05
N GLU A 237 -4.65 -1.57 -8.83
CA GLU A 237 -5.41 -2.56 -8.08
C GLU A 237 -6.70 -2.97 -8.81
N LEU A 238 -7.44 -2.03 -9.40
CA LEU A 238 -8.61 -2.33 -10.20
C LEU A 238 -8.28 -3.21 -11.43
N ILE A 239 -7.18 -2.90 -12.12
CA ILE A 239 -6.70 -3.73 -13.23
C ILE A 239 -6.39 -5.16 -12.76
N LEU A 240 -5.74 -5.29 -11.61
CA LEU A 240 -5.38 -6.58 -11.04
C LEU A 240 -6.60 -7.35 -10.51
N ASP A 241 -7.61 -6.65 -9.97
CA ASP A 241 -8.86 -7.26 -9.53
C ASP A 241 -9.62 -7.87 -10.72
N GLU A 242 -9.74 -7.16 -11.84
CA GLU A 242 -10.34 -7.70 -13.07
C GLU A 242 -9.59 -8.95 -13.57
N ARG A 243 -8.26 -8.99 -13.47
CA ARG A 243 -7.45 -10.20 -13.79
C ARG A 243 -7.76 -11.36 -12.84
N ILE A 244 -7.93 -11.10 -11.54
CA ILE A 244 -8.31 -12.13 -10.56
C ILE A 244 -9.68 -12.72 -10.94
N GLU A 245 -10.66 -11.86 -11.22
CA GLU A 245 -12.01 -12.28 -11.60
C GLU A 245 -12.01 -13.10 -12.89
N ALA A 246 -11.29 -12.65 -13.92
CA ALA A 246 -11.16 -13.38 -15.19
C ALA A 246 -10.54 -14.76 -14.98
N LYS A 247 -9.48 -14.88 -14.18
CA LYS A 247 -8.83 -16.14 -13.84
C LYS A 247 -9.78 -17.08 -13.11
N GLN A 248 -10.44 -16.60 -12.08
CA GLN A 248 -11.39 -17.39 -11.28
C GLN A 248 -12.57 -17.90 -12.15
N ARG A 249 -13.07 -17.04 -13.04
CA ARG A 249 -14.14 -17.42 -13.99
C ARG A 249 -13.69 -18.52 -14.92
N LYS A 250 -12.48 -18.42 -15.47
CA LYS A 250 -11.88 -19.42 -16.35
C LYS A 250 -11.74 -20.77 -15.64
N GLU A 251 -11.15 -20.78 -14.44
CA GLU A 251 -10.97 -22.00 -13.63
C GLU A 251 -12.32 -22.66 -13.29
N LYS A 252 -13.33 -21.86 -12.97
CA LYS A 252 -14.70 -22.35 -12.67
C LYS A 252 -15.34 -22.97 -13.91
N LEU A 253 -15.21 -22.36 -15.08
CA LEU A 253 -15.72 -22.89 -16.34
C LEU A 253 -15.05 -24.22 -16.72
N GLU A 254 -13.73 -24.30 -16.64
CA GLU A 254 -12.96 -25.52 -16.91
C GLU A 254 -13.36 -26.67 -15.97
N SER A 255 -13.52 -26.37 -14.68
CA SER A 255 -13.97 -27.36 -13.68
C SER A 255 -15.39 -27.86 -13.98
N ALA A 256 -16.30 -26.95 -14.32
CA ALA A 256 -17.67 -27.32 -14.67
C ALA A 256 -17.73 -28.17 -15.95
N GLN A 257 -16.96 -27.81 -16.99
CA GLN A 257 -16.87 -28.59 -18.21
C GLN A 257 -16.35 -30.00 -17.97
N LYS A 258 -15.28 -30.16 -17.18
CA LYS A 258 -14.73 -31.47 -16.81
C LYS A 258 -15.75 -32.34 -16.07
N ALA A 259 -16.48 -31.73 -15.11
CA ALA A 259 -17.51 -32.42 -14.34
C ALA A 259 -18.68 -32.87 -15.26
N MET A 260 -19.12 -32.05 -16.18
CA MET A 260 -20.18 -32.38 -17.14
C MET A 260 -19.74 -33.50 -18.11
N GLN A 261 -18.48 -33.48 -18.61
CA GLN A 261 -17.94 -34.54 -19.44
C GLN A 261 -17.89 -35.89 -18.69
N ALA A 262 -17.48 -35.88 -17.42
CA ALA A 262 -17.48 -37.06 -16.57
C ALA A 262 -18.88 -37.64 -16.36
N LEU A 263 -19.88 -36.81 -16.15
CA LEU A 263 -21.29 -37.24 -16.01
C LEU A 263 -21.84 -37.80 -17.32
N SER A 264 -21.57 -37.18 -18.45
CA SER A 264 -22.04 -37.67 -19.77
C SER A 264 -21.33 -38.96 -20.24
N GLY A 265 -20.12 -39.20 -19.75
CA GLY A 265 -19.40 -40.46 -20.05
C GLY A 265 -19.77 -41.64 -19.12
N SER A 266 -20.53 -41.35 -18.06
CA SER A 266 -21.02 -42.37 -17.11
C SER A 266 -22.51 -42.75 -17.34
N MET A 267 -23.19 -42.09 -18.27
CA MET A 267 -24.52 -42.44 -18.79
C MET A 267 -24.42 -43.26 -20.06
#